data_1f4152f66be64130a21733576cdfea8e
#
_entry.id   1f4152f66be64130a21733576cdfea8e
#
_cell.length_a   1.000
_cell.length_b   1.000
_cell.length_c   1.000
_cell.angle_alpha   90.00
_cell.angle_beta   90.00
_cell.angle_gamma   90.00
#
_symmetry.space_group_name_H-M   'P 1'
#
loop_
_entity.id
_entity.type
_entity.pdbx_description
1 polymer ?
#
loop_
_entity_poly.entity_id
_entity_poly.type
_entity_poly.pdbx_seq_one_letter_code
_entity_poly.pdbx_strand_id
1 'polypeptide(L)'
;DPSQLPDGSQEGTTDVDVTVEYPDGTTDHITVPVTVGKQADNDKYTPETTPITKDFGTGVTEDEVKGAITIPGYPTDGDQPTITIDDPSQLPDGSQEGTTDVDVTVEYPDGTTDYITVPVTVGKQADNDKYTPETTPITKDFGTGVTEDEVKGAVTVPDYPTDGDQPTITIDDPSQLPDGSQEGTTDVDVTVEYPDGTTDHITVPVTVGKQADNDKYTPETTPITKDFGTGVTEDEVKGAVTVPDYPTDGDQPTVTIDDPNQLPDGSQEGTTDVNVTVEYPDGTTDHITVPVTVGKQADND
;
A
#
# COMPACT_ATOMS: atom_id res chain seq x y z
N ASP A 1 72.40 6.44 43.37
CA ASP A 1 71.90 5.13 42.87
C ASP A 1 70.99 5.34 41.68
N PRO A 2 71.36 4.91 40.45
CA PRO A 2 70.52 5.07 39.24
C PRO A 2 69.17 4.35 39.33
N SER A 3 69.04 3.37 40.26
CA SER A 3 67.71 2.66 40.42
C SER A 3 66.65 3.48 41.13
N GLN A 4 67.03 4.63 41.71
CA GLN A 4 66.09 5.57 42.34
C GLN A 4 65.53 6.63 41.36
N LEU A 5 66.06 6.65 40.13
CA LEU A 5 65.52 7.59 39.10
C LEU A 5 64.08 7.18 38.70
N PRO A 6 63.12 8.14 38.72
CA PRO A 6 61.80 7.85 38.23
C PRO A 6 61.88 7.48 36.76
N ASP A 7 61.13 6.41 36.35
CA ASP A 7 61.06 5.92 34.99
C ASP A 7 59.98 6.65 34.14
N GLY A 8 59.27 7.62 34.74
CA GLY A 8 58.23 8.38 34.12
C GLY A 8 56.83 7.72 34.14
N SER A 9 56.69 6.51 34.70
CA SER A 9 55.41 5.77 34.76
C SER A 9 54.51 6.16 35.94
N GLN A 10 55.06 6.84 36.93
CA GLN A 10 54.37 7.30 38.13
C GLN A 10 54.51 8.81 38.27
N GLU A 11 53.37 9.51 38.34
CA GLU A 11 53.35 10.97 38.61
C GLU A 11 53.79 11.28 40.05
N GLY A 12 54.44 12.42 40.26
CA GLY A 12 54.82 12.87 41.56
C GLY A 12 56.31 13.30 41.62
N THR A 13 56.74 13.74 42.82
CA THR A 13 58.13 14.16 43.05
C THR A 13 58.86 13.10 43.85
N THR A 14 59.94 12.64 43.27
CA THR A 14 60.88 11.69 43.94
C THR A 14 62.17 12.41 44.24
N ASP A 15 62.62 12.37 45.50
CA ASP A 15 63.86 12.90 45.89
C ASP A 15 64.98 11.88 45.59
N VAL A 16 65.95 12.25 44.74
CA VAL A 16 67.07 11.39 44.32
C VAL A 16 68.33 11.82 45.02
N ASP A 17 68.94 10.91 45.80
CA ASP A 17 70.17 11.17 46.45
C ASP A 17 71.33 11.07 45.47
N VAL A 18 72.12 12.14 45.41
CA VAL A 18 73.30 12.28 44.56
C VAL A 18 74.54 12.50 45.44
N THR A 19 75.61 11.69 45.23
CA THR A 19 76.86 11.89 45.83
C THR A 19 77.77 12.63 44.87
N VAL A 20 78.31 13.77 45.29
CA VAL A 20 79.37 14.53 44.58
C VAL A 20 80.72 14.17 45.20
N GLU A 21 81.57 13.58 44.37
CA GLU A 21 82.95 13.25 44.80
C GLU A 21 83.89 14.30 44.21
N TYR A 22 84.73 14.87 45.09
CA TYR A 22 85.74 15.87 44.73
C TYR A 22 87.03 15.22 44.40
N PRO A 23 87.97 15.89 43.64
CA PRO A 23 89.28 15.37 43.28
C PRO A 23 90.20 15.07 44.45
N ASP A 24 89.95 15.62 45.62
CA ASP A 24 90.69 15.39 46.86
C ASP A 24 90.14 14.17 47.64
N GLY A 25 89.12 13.48 47.10
CA GLY A 25 88.52 12.31 47.71
C GLY A 25 87.41 12.60 48.74
N THR A 26 87.07 13.85 48.97
CA THR A 26 85.91 14.22 49.81
C THR A 26 84.61 14.10 49.05
N THR A 27 83.49 13.86 49.76
CA THR A 27 82.17 13.69 49.19
C THR A 27 81.13 14.59 49.87
N ASP A 28 80.25 15.15 49.05
CA ASP A 28 79.03 15.77 49.52
C ASP A 28 77.81 14.93 49.07
N HIS A 29 76.79 14.91 49.90
CA HIS A 29 75.50 14.28 49.60
C HIS A 29 74.43 15.37 49.44
N ILE A 30 73.85 15.41 48.30
CA ILE A 30 72.77 16.35 47.99
C ILE A 30 71.50 15.56 47.51
N THR A 31 70.35 16.13 47.72
CA THR A 31 69.09 15.57 47.24
C THR A 31 68.60 16.44 46.11
N VAL A 32 68.26 15.80 44.99
CA VAL A 32 67.65 16.46 43.78
C VAL A 32 66.21 16.01 43.65
N PRO A 33 65.23 16.92 43.82
CA PRO A 33 63.87 16.56 43.56
C PRO A 33 63.63 16.42 42.03
N VAL A 34 63.15 15.26 41.61
CA VAL A 34 62.75 14.97 40.22
C VAL A 34 61.27 14.83 40.20
N THR A 35 60.57 15.71 39.46
CA THR A 35 59.14 15.69 39.35
C THR A 35 58.71 15.09 37.98
N VAL A 36 57.93 14.03 38.02
CA VAL A 36 57.18 13.51 36.88
C VAL A 36 55.85 14.19 36.89
N GLY A 37 55.48 14.90 35.79
CA GLY A 37 54.23 15.64 35.65
C GLY A 37 53.02 14.68 35.58
N LYS A 38 51.84 15.25 35.76
CA LYS A 38 50.60 14.48 35.58
C LYS A 38 50.52 13.96 34.17
N GLN A 39 50.04 12.71 34.02
CA GLN A 39 49.61 12.18 32.73
C GLN A 39 48.42 12.97 32.25
N ALA A 40 48.38 13.34 30.97
CA ALA A 40 47.25 13.98 30.35
C ALA A 40 46.00 13.07 30.41
N ASP A 41 44.84 13.66 30.64
CA ASP A 41 43.60 12.86 30.81
C ASP A 41 43.24 12.11 29.53
N ASN A 42 43.44 12.67 28.33
CA ASN A 42 43.21 11.99 27.06
C ASN A 42 44.17 10.81 26.78
N ASP A 43 45.35 10.79 27.41
CA ASP A 43 46.29 9.65 27.37
C ASP A 43 45.93 8.58 28.41
N LYS A 44 45.22 8.97 29.47
CA LYS A 44 44.92 8.13 30.62
C LYS A 44 43.56 7.44 30.50
N TYR A 45 42.57 8.10 29.92
CA TYR A 45 41.21 7.62 29.76
C TYR A 45 40.89 7.46 28.28
N THR A 46 40.07 6.48 27.96
CA THR A 46 39.62 6.23 26.58
C THR A 46 38.11 6.22 26.55
N PRO A 47 37.47 7.20 25.89
CA PRO A 47 36.04 7.20 25.73
C PRO A 47 35.56 6.01 24.88
N GLU A 48 34.46 5.42 25.28
CA GLU A 48 33.77 4.33 24.55
C GLU A 48 32.42 4.79 24.09
N THR A 49 32.00 4.32 22.91
CA THR A 49 30.69 4.66 22.33
C THR A 49 29.80 3.43 22.17
N THR A 50 28.50 3.62 22.36
CA THR A 50 27.47 2.62 22.08
C THR A 50 26.71 3.04 20.82
N PRO A 51 26.59 2.18 19.77
CA PRO A 51 25.80 2.48 18.60
C PRO A 51 24.34 2.75 18.96
N ILE A 52 23.73 3.75 18.30
CA ILE A 52 22.31 4.10 18.43
C ILE A 52 21.55 3.58 17.23
N THR A 53 20.39 2.97 17.46
CA THR A 53 19.48 2.56 16.40
C THR A 53 18.15 3.30 16.57
N LYS A 54 17.63 3.88 15.47
CA LYS A 54 16.37 4.60 15.41
C LYS A 54 15.51 3.97 14.32
N ASP A 55 14.20 3.98 14.53
CA ASP A 55 13.25 3.63 13.47
C ASP A 55 13.19 4.76 12.42
N PHE A 56 12.87 4.41 11.17
CA PHE A 56 12.65 5.39 10.11
C PHE A 56 11.61 6.44 10.56
N GLY A 57 11.84 7.69 10.22
CA GLY A 57 11.00 8.81 10.64
C GLY A 57 11.30 9.33 12.05
N THR A 58 12.24 8.71 12.78
CA THR A 58 12.61 9.14 14.15
C THR A 58 14.05 9.63 14.18
N GLY A 59 14.23 10.94 14.43
CA GLY A 59 15.56 11.54 14.57
C GLY A 59 16.25 11.20 15.89
N VAL A 60 17.57 11.39 15.92
CA VAL A 60 18.37 11.30 17.16
C VAL A 60 18.53 12.68 17.78
N THR A 61 18.52 12.75 19.09
CA THR A 61 18.78 13.98 19.85
C THR A 61 20.22 14.09 20.31
N GLU A 62 20.67 15.33 20.59
CA GLU A 62 22.03 15.55 21.18
C GLU A 62 22.20 14.79 22.50
N ASP A 63 21.15 14.76 23.35
CA ASP A 63 21.23 14.08 24.65
C ASP A 63 21.38 12.56 24.48
N GLU A 64 20.76 11.97 23.46
CA GLU A 64 20.93 10.54 23.15
C GLU A 64 22.36 10.25 22.69
N VAL A 65 22.93 11.08 21.82
CA VAL A 65 24.32 10.93 21.37
C VAL A 65 25.28 11.08 22.53
N LYS A 66 25.13 12.11 23.36
CA LYS A 66 25.95 12.33 24.56
C LYS A 66 25.79 11.16 25.55
N GLY A 67 24.59 10.65 25.74
CA GLY A 67 24.29 9.51 26.60
C GLY A 67 24.87 8.17 26.14
N ALA A 68 25.22 8.08 24.84
CA ALA A 68 25.83 6.89 24.25
C ALA A 68 27.37 6.82 24.49
N ILE A 69 27.95 7.83 25.15
CA ILE A 69 29.41 7.93 25.43
C ILE A 69 29.67 7.65 26.90
N THR A 70 30.62 6.81 27.17
CA THR A 70 31.13 6.52 28.50
C THR A 70 32.61 6.69 28.53
N ILE A 71 33.17 7.07 29.70
CA ILE A 71 34.63 7.21 29.92
C ILE A 71 35.00 6.28 31.07
N PRO A 72 35.34 5.02 30.77
CA PRO A 72 35.64 4.03 31.79
C PRO A 72 36.77 4.45 32.68
N GLY A 73 36.59 4.28 34.00
CA GLY A 73 37.59 4.59 35.00
C GLY A 73 37.78 6.08 35.31
N TYR A 74 37.05 7.00 34.63
CA TYR A 74 37.09 8.42 34.99
C TYR A 74 36.46 8.64 36.37
N PRO A 75 37.05 9.48 37.25
CA PRO A 75 36.50 9.76 38.57
C PRO A 75 35.10 10.34 38.52
N THR A 76 34.22 9.88 39.38
CA THR A 76 32.84 10.38 39.46
C THR A 76 32.68 11.61 40.38
N ASP A 77 33.74 11.88 41.17
CA ASP A 77 33.85 13.05 42.02
C ASP A 77 34.78 14.09 41.37
N GLY A 78 34.43 15.34 41.48
CA GLY A 78 35.12 16.45 40.81
C GLY A 78 34.55 16.88 39.48
N ASP A 79 35.34 17.70 38.75
CA ASP A 79 34.96 18.20 37.45
C ASP A 79 34.86 17.07 36.42
N GLN A 80 33.81 17.04 35.65
CA GLN A 80 33.54 16.01 34.64
C GLN A 80 33.95 16.49 33.25
N PRO A 81 34.33 15.57 32.35
CA PRO A 81 34.57 15.90 30.94
C PRO A 81 33.33 16.50 30.27
N THR A 82 33.53 17.47 29.40
CA THR A 82 32.49 18.09 28.59
C THR A 82 32.41 17.35 27.25
N ILE A 83 31.19 16.89 26.90
CA ILE A 83 30.88 16.19 25.63
C ILE A 83 30.18 17.16 24.71
N THR A 84 30.75 17.43 23.54
CA THR A 84 30.23 18.38 22.55
C THR A 84 30.11 17.68 21.20
N ILE A 85 28.93 17.79 20.56
CA ILE A 85 28.73 17.34 19.17
C ILE A 85 29.35 18.41 18.27
N ASP A 86 30.24 18.02 17.38
CA ASP A 86 31.00 18.97 16.57
C ASP A 86 30.11 19.73 15.59
N ASP A 87 29.13 19.05 14.97
CA ASP A 87 28.13 19.67 14.11
C ASP A 87 26.71 19.13 14.41
N PRO A 88 25.93 19.78 15.26
CA PRO A 88 24.56 19.37 15.55
C PRO A 88 23.62 19.33 14.35
N SER A 89 23.97 20.05 13.24
CA SER A 89 23.18 20.04 12.02
C SER A 89 23.30 18.73 11.21
N GLN A 90 24.30 17.91 11.51
CA GLN A 90 24.53 16.59 10.91
C GLN A 90 23.81 15.44 11.64
N LEU A 91 23.10 15.74 12.73
CA LEU A 91 22.35 14.72 13.44
C LEU A 91 21.27 14.13 12.52
N PRO A 92 21.20 12.79 12.39
CA PRO A 92 20.14 12.15 11.60
C PRO A 92 18.75 12.54 12.09
N ASP A 93 17.93 13.10 11.19
CA ASP A 93 16.54 13.48 11.47
C ASP A 93 15.54 12.33 11.30
N GLY A 94 16.05 11.15 10.89
CA GLY A 94 15.26 9.94 10.62
C GLY A 94 14.72 9.82 9.20
N SER A 95 14.86 10.85 8.36
CA SER A 95 14.29 10.87 7.01
C SER A 95 15.08 10.04 5.97
N GLN A 96 16.30 9.64 6.33
CA GLN A 96 17.18 8.84 5.48
C GLN A 96 17.60 7.56 6.21
N GLU A 97 17.41 6.41 5.55
CA GLU A 97 17.88 5.11 6.05
C GLU A 97 19.40 5.00 5.94
N GLY A 98 20.02 4.29 6.88
CA GLY A 98 21.45 4.02 6.87
C GLY A 98 22.16 4.46 8.15
N THR A 99 23.48 4.32 8.17
CA THR A 99 24.33 4.66 9.31
C THR A 99 25.09 5.95 9.05
N THR A 100 25.00 6.87 10.01
CA THR A 100 25.79 8.12 10.04
C THR A 100 26.67 8.10 11.28
N ASP A 101 27.97 8.35 11.11
CA ASP A 101 28.89 8.57 12.20
C ASP A 101 28.81 10.04 12.65
N VAL A 102 28.42 10.25 13.91
CA VAL A 102 28.32 11.59 14.50
C VAL A 102 29.63 11.91 15.24
N ASP A 103 30.34 12.96 14.79
CA ASP A 103 31.58 13.40 15.37
C ASP A 103 31.35 14.14 16.69
N VAL A 104 32.14 13.76 17.71
CA VAL A 104 32.00 14.28 19.06
C VAL A 104 33.40 14.56 19.66
N THR A 105 33.50 15.72 20.28
CA THR A 105 34.69 16.11 21.07
C THR A 105 34.42 15.91 22.56
N VAL A 106 35.27 15.16 23.21
CA VAL A 106 35.35 15.01 24.69
C VAL A 106 36.47 15.92 25.20
N GLU A 107 36.14 16.98 25.95
CA GLU A 107 37.11 17.89 26.55
C GLU A 107 37.21 17.58 28.04
N TYR A 108 38.44 17.26 28.50
CA TYR A 108 38.75 16.97 29.89
C TYR A 108 39.01 18.25 30.68
N PRO A 109 38.85 18.21 32.03
CA PRO A 109 39.15 19.37 32.89
C PRO A 109 40.58 19.86 32.84
N ASP A 110 41.52 19.02 32.41
CA ASP A 110 42.93 19.42 32.22
C ASP A 110 43.19 20.15 30.89
N GLY A 111 42.11 20.32 30.05
CA GLY A 111 42.14 20.99 28.75
C GLY A 111 42.58 20.09 27.61
N THR A 112 42.82 18.80 27.83
CA THR A 112 43.08 17.83 26.75
C THR A 112 41.76 17.35 26.12
N THR A 113 41.83 16.81 24.89
CA THR A 113 40.65 16.41 24.15
C THR A 113 40.81 15.06 23.48
N ASP A 114 39.69 14.32 23.38
CA ASP A 114 39.52 13.17 22.49
C ASP A 114 38.47 13.47 21.43
N TYR A 115 38.70 12.96 20.23
CA TYR A 115 37.79 13.00 19.11
C TYR A 115 37.28 11.60 18.82
N ILE A 116 35.97 11.40 18.91
CA ILE A 116 35.36 10.10 18.76
C ILE A 116 34.11 10.19 17.85
N THR A 117 33.59 9.07 17.39
CA THR A 117 32.36 9.01 16.63
C THR A 117 31.32 8.13 17.30
N VAL A 118 30.07 8.53 17.23
CA VAL A 118 28.91 7.72 17.65
C VAL A 118 28.15 7.28 16.40
N PRO A 119 28.15 5.98 16.08
CA PRO A 119 27.38 5.49 14.94
C PRO A 119 25.88 5.51 15.26
N VAL A 120 25.10 6.21 14.42
CA VAL A 120 23.63 6.29 14.48
C VAL A 120 23.06 5.62 13.24
N THR A 121 22.32 4.54 13.41
CA THR A 121 21.66 3.82 12.33
C THR A 121 20.17 4.12 12.35
N VAL A 122 19.66 4.67 11.23
CA VAL A 122 18.22 4.78 10.95
C VAL A 122 17.79 3.56 10.15
N GLY A 123 16.79 2.86 10.65
CA GLY A 123 16.22 1.67 10.02
C GLY A 123 15.60 1.96 8.67
N LYS A 124 15.20 0.91 7.95
CA LYS A 124 14.53 1.03 6.65
C LYS A 124 13.13 1.59 6.83
N GLN A 125 12.69 2.39 5.84
CA GLN A 125 11.28 2.76 5.72
C GLN A 125 10.47 1.50 5.39
N ALA A 126 9.34 1.33 6.08
CA ALA A 126 8.41 0.25 5.79
C ALA A 126 7.85 0.37 4.35
N ASP A 127 7.70 -0.74 3.65
CA ASP A 127 7.27 -0.73 2.25
C ASP A 127 5.85 -0.16 2.10
N ASN A 128 4.92 -0.44 3.02
CA ASN A 128 3.57 0.12 3.00
C ASN A 128 3.51 1.65 3.26
N ASP A 129 4.55 2.23 3.89
CA ASP A 129 4.68 3.70 4.03
C ASP A 129 5.37 4.34 2.82
N LYS A 130 6.11 3.54 2.06
CA LYS A 130 6.93 3.99 0.93
C LYS A 130 6.20 3.89 -0.41
N TYR A 131 5.41 2.87 -0.60
CA TYR A 131 4.68 2.59 -1.83
C TYR A 131 3.17 2.68 -1.60
N THR A 132 2.44 3.05 -2.63
CA THR A 132 0.97 3.14 -2.57
C THR A 132 0.38 2.29 -3.68
N PRO A 133 -0.32 1.21 -3.36
CA PRO A 133 -0.99 0.40 -4.36
C PRO A 133 -2.12 1.17 -5.05
N GLU A 134 -2.29 0.91 -6.34
CA GLU A 134 -3.36 1.47 -7.16
C GLU A 134 -4.23 0.36 -7.74
N THR A 135 -5.51 0.66 -7.97
CA THR A 135 -6.46 -0.28 -8.54
C THR A 135 -7.10 0.25 -9.82
N THR A 136 -7.38 -0.67 -10.74
CA THR A 136 -8.14 -0.38 -11.96
C THR A 136 -9.53 -1.01 -11.83
N PRO A 137 -10.64 -0.23 -12.01
CA PRO A 137 -11.99 -0.79 -12.00
C PRO A 137 -12.19 -1.87 -13.07
N ILE A 138 -12.89 -2.94 -12.70
CA ILE A 138 -13.26 -4.03 -13.61
C ILE A 138 -14.73 -3.88 -14.01
N THR A 139 -15.03 -4.04 -15.30
CA THR A 139 -16.41 -4.10 -15.80
C THR A 139 -16.67 -5.45 -16.43
N LYS A 140 -17.80 -6.07 -16.08
CA LYS A 140 -18.26 -7.36 -16.60
C LYS A 140 -19.66 -7.22 -17.17
N ASP A 141 -19.97 -7.96 -18.22
CA ASP A 141 -21.34 -8.07 -18.70
C ASP A 141 -22.18 -8.90 -17.72
N PHE A 142 -23.49 -8.65 -17.68
CA PHE A 142 -24.42 -9.46 -16.88
C PHE A 142 -24.28 -10.95 -17.26
N GLY A 143 -24.34 -11.82 -16.27
CA GLY A 143 -24.13 -13.26 -16.47
C GLY A 143 -22.66 -13.69 -16.49
N THR A 144 -21.71 -12.76 -16.41
CA THR A 144 -20.27 -13.06 -16.41
C THR A 144 -19.63 -12.68 -15.09
N GLY A 145 -19.15 -13.68 -14.35
CA GLY A 145 -18.44 -13.46 -13.09
C GLY A 145 -17.01 -12.95 -13.27
N VAL A 146 -16.44 -12.37 -12.22
CA VAL A 146 -15.05 -12.00 -12.17
C VAL A 146 -14.22 -13.13 -11.55
N THR A 147 -12.99 -13.31 -12.00
CA THR A 147 -12.05 -14.30 -11.46
C THR A 147 -11.08 -13.65 -10.48
N GLU A 148 -10.47 -14.47 -9.60
CA GLU A 148 -9.40 -13.99 -8.70
C GLU A 148 -8.23 -13.39 -9.47
N ASP A 149 -7.83 -14.00 -10.59
CA ASP A 149 -6.70 -13.53 -11.39
C ASP A 149 -6.98 -12.16 -12.02
N GLU A 150 -8.23 -11.89 -12.42
CA GLU A 150 -8.62 -10.58 -12.93
C GLU A 150 -8.55 -9.50 -11.84
N VAL A 151 -9.02 -9.83 -10.62
CA VAL A 151 -8.96 -8.89 -9.49
C VAL A 151 -7.50 -8.62 -9.09
N LYS A 152 -6.69 -9.67 -8.96
CA LYS A 152 -5.25 -9.53 -8.67
C LYS A 152 -4.51 -8.75 -9.75
N GLY A 153 -4.85 -8.98 -11.02
CA GLY A 153 -4.28 -8.27 -12.17
C GLY A 153 -4.70 -6.80 -12.29
N ALA A 154 -5.78 -6.40 -11.58
CA ALA A 154 -6.24 -5.02 -11.51
C ALA A 154 -5.51 -4.17 -10.45
N VAL A 155 -4.65 -4.79 -9.64
CA VAL A 155 -3.84 -4.13 -8.61
C VAL A 155 -2.43 -3.93 -9.13
N THR A 156 -1.89 -2.74 -8.95
CA THR A 156 -0.50 -2.40 -9.26
C THR A 156 0.13 -1.68 -8.07
N VAL A 157 1.44 -1.80 -7.93
CA VAL A 157 2.23 -1.03 -6.95
C VAL A 157 3.24 -0.18 -7.74
N PRO A 158 2.89 1.07 -8.07
CA PRO A 158 3.78 1.95 -8.83
C PRO A 158 5.12 2.15 -8.13
N ASP A 159 6.18 2.31 -8.92
CA ASP A 159 7.55 2.57 -8.46
C ASP A 159 8.17 1.47 -7.58
N TYR A 160 7.46 0.33 -7.37
CA TYR A 160 8.06 -0.80 -6.67
C TYR A 160 9.17 -1.43 -7.53
N PRO A 161 10.34 -1.77 -6.95
CA PRO A 161 11.45 -2.36 -7.70
C PRO A 161 11.03 -3.64 -8.42
N THR A 162 11.42 -3.77 -9.69
CA THR A 162 11.11 -4.94 -10.51
C THR A 162 12.10 -6.10 -10.34
N ASP A 163 13.23 -5.83 -9.69
CA ASP A 163 14.24 -6.80 -9.33
C ASP A 163 14.07 -7.19 -7.84
N GLY A 164 14.11 -8.47 -7.55
CA GLY A 164 13.88 -9.02 -6.21
C GLY A 164 12.46 -9.55 -5.98
N ASP A 165 12.17 -9.80 -4.69
CA ASP A 165 10.87 -10.31 -4.28
C ASP A 165 9.77 -9.26 -4.52
N GLN A 166 8.64 -9.69 -5.05
CA GLN A 166 7.50 -8.83 -5.39
C GLN A 166 6.41 -8.90 -4.32
N PRO A 167 5.60 -7.83 -4.16
CA PRO A 167 4.43 -7.87 -3.29
C PRO A 167 3.47 -8.99 -3.68
N THR A 168 2.88 -9.64 -2.68
CA THR A 168 1.86 -10.67 -2.85
C THR A 168 0.47 -10.07 -2.73
N ILE A 169 -0.40 -10.31 -3.72
CA ILE A 169 -1.77 -9.79 -3.75
C ILE A 169 -2.73 -10.92 -3.38
N THR A 170 -3.53 -10.73 -2.34
CA THR A 170 -4.49 -11.71 -1.82
C THR A 170 -5.88 -11.09 -1.73
N ILE A 171 -6.90 -11.79 -2.21
CA ILE A 171 -8.30 -11.41 -2.02
C ILE A 171 -8.72 -11.87 -0.62
N ASP A 172 -9.25 -10.95 0.19
CA ASP A 172 -9.55 -11.23 1.58
C ASP A 172 -10.66 -12.27 1.74
N ASP A 173 -11.69 -12.18 0.90
CA ASP A 173 -12.79 -13.17 0.84
C ASP A 173 -13.16 -13.51 -0.61
N PRO A 174 -12.60 -14.58 -1.19
CA PRO A 174 -12.92 -15.02 -2.54
C PRO A 174 -14.40 -15.39 -2.77
N SER A 175 -15.15 -15.66 -1.69
CA SER A 175 -16.58 -15.97 -1.78
C SER A 175 -17.46 -14.74 -2.08
N GLN A 176 -16.91 -13.53 -1.92
CA GLN A 176 -17.57 -12.25 -2.22
C GLN A 176 -17.36 -11.80 -3.67
N LEU A 177 -16.63 -12.55 -4.47
CA LEU A 177 -16.43 -12.20 -5.88
C LEU A 177 -17.77 -12.22 -6.63
N PRO A 178 -18.10 -11.14 -7.37
CA PRO A 178 -19.32 -11.10 -8.20
C PRO A 178 -19.35 -12.25 -9.21
N ASP A 179 -20.40 -13.06 -9.17
CA ASP A 179 -20.66 -14.16 -10.11
C ASP A 179 -21.34 -13.72 -11.40
N GLY A 180 -21.66 -12.44 -11.52
CA GLY A 180 -22.35 -11.85 -12.66
C GLY A 180 -23.87 -11.91 -12.57
N SER A 181 -24.47 -12.57 -11.59
CA SER A 181 -25.93 -12.75 -11.47
C SER A 181 -26.68 -11.52 -10.94
N GLN A 182 -25.94 -10.55 -10.38
CA GLN A 182 -26.50 -9.31 -9.84
C GLN A 182 -25.83 -8.10 -10.51
N GLU A 183 -26.64 -7.18 -11.04
CA GLU A 183 -26.16 -5.91 -11.59
C GLU A 183 -25.71 -4.96 -10.48
N GLY A 184 -24.69 -4.14 -10.77
CA GLY A 184 -24.19 -3.12 -9.85
C GLY A 184 -22.71 -3.24 -9.57
N THR A 185 -22.21 -2.40 -8.68
CA THR A 185 -20.79 -2.37 -8.31
C THR A 185 -20.58 -2.98 -6.94
N THR A 186 -19.60 -3.87 -6.85
CA THR A 186 -19.12 -4.49 -5.62
C THR A 186 -17.65 -4.12 -5.44
N ASP A 187 -17.28 -3.59 -4.28
CA ASP A 187 -15.90 -3.38 -3.91
C ASP A 187 -15.33 -4.68 -3.33
N VAL A 188 -14.30 -5.21 -3.97
CA VAL A 188 -13.62 -6.44 -3.55
C VAL A 188 -12.40 -6.07 -2.72
N ASP A 189 -12.38 -6.49 -1.45
CA ASP A 189 -11.27 -6.24 -0.53
C ASP A 189 -10.05 -7.08 -0.87
N VAL A 190 -8.89 -6.44 -0.91
CA VAL A 190 -7.61 -7.02 -1.29
C VAL A 190 -6.52 -6.58 -0.34
N THR A 191 -5.70 -7.52 0.09
CA THR A 191 -4.48 -7.27 0.86
C THR A 191 -3.26 -7.38 -0.06
N VAL A 192 -2.42 -6.34 -0.05
CA VAL A 192 -1.09 -6.32 -0.65
C VAL A 192 -0.08 -6.54 0.47
N GLU A 193 0.63 -7.67 0.46
CA GLU A 193 1.68 -7.99 1.42
C GLU A 193 3.04 -7.80 0.77
N TYR A 194 3.87 -6.94 1.38
CA TYR A 194 5.21 -6.64 0.92
C TYR A 194 6.25 -7.64 1.47
N PRO A 195 7.41 -7.77 0.80
CA PRO A 195 8.48 -8.68 1.25
C PRO A 195 9.05 -8.37 2.64
N ASP A 196 8.91 -7.12 3.13
CA ASP A 196 9.29 -6.73 4.49
C ASP A 196 8.27 -7.16 5.56
N GLY A 197 7.12 -7.76 5.14
CA GLY A 197 6.04 -8.23 6.00
C GLY A 197 4.99 -7.16 6.33
N THR A 198 5.13 -5.93 5.81
CA THR A 198 4.09 -4.90 5.93
C THR A 198 2.97 -5.10 4.93
N THR A 199 1.80 -4.52 5.18
CA THR A 199 0.61 -4.74 4.35
C THR A 199 -0.15 -3.46 4.09
N ASP A 200 -0.77 -3.39 2.90
CA ASP A 200 -1.84 -2.45 2.57
C ASP A 200 -3.16 -3.17 2.32
N HIS A 201 -4.25 -2.52 2.71
CA HIS A 201 -5.61 -2.98 2.43
C HIS A 201 -6.29 -2.00 1.49
N ILE A 202 -6.72 -2.50 0.35
CA ILE A 202 -7.32 -1.69 -0.72
C ILE A 202 -8.55 -2.40 -1.30
N THR A 203 -9.32 -1.70 -2.13
CA THR A 203 -10.49 -2.29 -2.79
C THR A 203 -10.38 -2.21 -4.31
N VAL A 204 -10.83 -3.24 -5.00
CA VAL A 204 -11.00 -3.27 -6.45
C VAL A 204 -12.49 -3.18 -6.77
N PRO A 205 -12.98 -2.08 -7.37
CA PRO A 205 -14.37 -1.97 -7.76
C PRO A 205 -14.66 -2.87 -8.98
N VAL A 206 -15.62 -3.76 -8.85
CA VAL A 206 -16.10 -4.65 -9.90
C VAL A 206 -17.54 -4.30 -10.23
N THR A 207 -17.80 -3.83 -11.44
CA THR A 207 -19.14 -3.47 -11.91
C THR A 207 -19.67 -4.53 -12.86
N VAL A 208 -20.79 -5.14 -12.51
CA VAL A 208 -21.59 -5.99 -13.41
C VAL A 208 -22.62 -5.12 -14.09
N GLY A 209 -22.63 -5.13 -15.42
CA GLY A 209 -23.55 -4.39 -16.24
C GLY A 209 -25.02 -4.82 -16.04
N LYS A 210 -25.95 -4.05 -16.61
CA LYS A 210 -27.36 -4.37 -16.54
C LYS A 210 -27.68 -5.64 -17.34
N GLN A 211 -28.62 -6.43 -16.84
CA GLN A 211 -29.23 -7.49 -17.65
C GLN A 211 -30.00 -6.87 -18.82
N ALA A 212 -29.82 -7.40 -20.04
CA ALA A 212 -30.56 -6.99 -21.20
C ALA A 212 -32.09 -7.25 -21.01
N ASP A 213 -32.91 -6.30 -21.46
CA ASP A 213 -34.36 -6.40 -21.22
C ASP A 213 -34.97 -7.63 -21.91
N ASN A 214 -34.52 -8.01 -23.12
CA ASN A 214 -34.97 -9.21 -23.80
C ASN A 214 -34.58 -10.53 -23.12
N ASP A 215 -33.53 -10.53 -22.26
CA ASP A 215 -33.14 -11.68 -21.42
C ASP A 215 -33.90 -11.68 -20.08
N LYS A 216 -34.40 -10.51 -19.65
CA LYS A 216 -35.06 -10.31 -18.36
C LYS A 216 -36.58 -10.47 -18.45
N TYR A 217 -37.19 -10.03 -19.53
CA TYR A 217 -38.61 -10.06 -19.72
C TYR A 217 -38.97 -10.98 -20.90
N THR A 218 -40.14 -11.62 -20.83
CA THR A 218 -40.63 -12.50 -21.91
C THR A 218 -41.98 -11.99 -22.40
N PRO A 219 -42.10 -11.51 -23.65
CA PRO A 219 -43.38 -11.08 -24.19
C PRO A 219 -44.36 -12.25 -24.34
N GLU A 220 -45.61 -11.99 -24.04
CA GLU A 220 -46.73 -12.94 -24.22
C GLU A 220 -47.70 -12.42 -25.25
N THR A 221 -48.37 -13.35 -25.95
CA THR A 221 -49.40 -13.01 -26.96
C THR A 221 -50.74 -13.63 -26.63
N THR A 222 -51.83 -12.89 -26.94
CA THR A 222 -53.21 -13.38 -26.88
C THR A 222 -53.70 -13.66 -28.28
N PRO A 223 -54.16 -14.90 -28.59
CA PRO A 223 -54.73 -15.21 -29.91
C PRO A 223 -55.93 -14.33 -30.25
N ILE A 224 -55.98 -13.87 -31.50
CA ILE A 224 -57.08 -13.05 -32.03
C ILE A 224 -57.96 -13.95 -32.85
N THR A 225 -59.32 -13.82 -32.69
CA THR A 225 -60.32 -14.50 -33.53
C THR A 225 -61.17 -13.45 -34.24
N LYS A 226 -61.32 -13.62 -35.54
CA LYS A 226 -62.16 -12.76 -36.42
C LYS A 226 -63.22 -13.59 -37.16
N ASP A 227 -64.35 -13.00 -37.40
CA ASP A 227 -65.39 -13.58 -38.28
C ASP A 227 -64.94 -13.53 -39.75
N PHE A 228 -65.40 -14.49 -40.56
CA PHE A 228 -65.13 -14.47 -41.98
C PHE A 228 -65.59 -13.16 -42.60
N GLY A 229 -64.75 -12.56 -43.45
CA GLY A 229 -64.99 -11.25 -44.08
C GLY A 229 -64.54 -10.06 -43.23
N THR A 230 -63.98 -10.29 -42.05
CA THR A 230 -63.42 -9.24 -41.15
C THR A 230 -61.94 -9.36 -41.01
N GLY A 231 -61.15 -8.36 -41.48
CA GLY A 231 -59.72 -8.31 -41.35
C GLY A 231 -59.26 -7.90 -39.92
N VAL A 232 -58.04 -8.21 -39.60
CA VAL A 232 -57.40 -7.74 -38.36
C VAL A 232 -56.69 -6.41 -38.64
N THR A 233 -56.68 -5.52 -37.67
CA THR A 233 -55.94 -4.25 -37.73
C THR A 233 -54.61 -4.35 -37.04
N GLU A 234 -53.68 -3.44 -37.39
CA GLU A 234 -52.37 -3.35 -36.71
C GLU A 234 -52.54 -3.12 -35.20
N ASP A 235 -53.46 -2.22 -34.79
CA ASP A 235 -53.72 -1.90 -33.39
C ASP A 235 -54.20 -3.10 -32.59
N GLU A 236 -55.01 -3.97 -33.19
CA GLU A 236 -55.48 -5.21 -32.57
C GLU A 236 -54.35 -6.20 -32.37
N VAL A 237 -53.44 -6.33 -33.35
CA VAL A 237 -52.26 -7.20 -33.22
C VAL A 237 -51.29 -6.67 -32.15
N LYS A 238 -50.99 -5.36 -32.19
CA LYS A 238 -50.16 -4.72 -31.18
C LYS A 238 -50.75 -4.82 -29.78
N GLY A 239 -52.08 -4.63 -29.66
CA GLY A 239 -52.81 -4.75 -28.39
C GLY A 239 -52.92 -6.18 -27.85
N ALA A 240 -52.65 -7.20 -28.69
CA ALA A 240 -52.61 -8.60 -28.29
C ALA A 240 -51.25 -9.03 -27.69
N VAL A 241 -50.21 -8.15 -27.68
CA VAL A 241 -48.93 -8.38 -27.13
C VAL A 241 -48.83 -7.70 -25.75
N THR A 242 -48.32 -8.42 -24.77
CA THR A 242 -48.04 -7.90 -23.42
C THR A 242 -46.64 -8.31 -23.01
N VAL A 243 -45.99 -7.51 -22.16
CA VAL A 243 -44.71 -7.85 -21.54
C VAL A 243 -44.93 -7.91 -20.01
N PRO A 244 -45.24 -9.09 -19.47
CA PRO A 244 -45.49 -9.25 -18.05
C PRO A 244 -44.28 -8.77 -17.21
N ASP A 245 -44.58 -8.23 -16.01
CA ASP A 245 -43.60 -7.75 -15.04
C ASP A 245 -42.69 -6.61 -15.51
N TYR A 246 -42.92 -6.08 -16.74
CA TYR A 246 -42.20 -4.88 -17.19
C TYR A 246 -42.62 -3.66 -16.37
N PRO A 247 -41.66 -2.81 -15.91
CA PRO A 247 -42.00 -1.62 -15.12
C PRO A 247 -43.00 -0.71 -15.83
N THR A 248 -44.01 -0.23 -15.10
CA THR A 248 -45.03 0.66 -15.64
C THR A 248 -44.65 2.14 -15.62
N ASP A 249 -43.60 2.46 -14.93
CA ASP A 249 -42.97 3.78 -14.85
C ASP A 249 -41.75 3.83 -15.79
N GLY A 250 -41.64 4.91 -16.55
CA GLY A 250 -40.58 5.09 -17.56
C GLY A 250 -40.98 4.69 -18.97
N ASP A 251 -39.97 4.58 -19.85
CA ASP A 251 -40.17 4.24 -21.24
C ASP A 251 -40.66 2.79 -21.38
N GLN A 252 -41.64 2.58 -22.28
CA GLN A 252 -42.26 1.28 -22.47
C GLN A 252 -41.76 0.59 -23.74
N PRO A 253 -41.75 -0.76 -23.79
CA PRO A 253 -41.44 -1.49 -25.00
C PRO A 253 -42.39 -1.09 -26.19
N THR A 254 -41.81 -1.04 -27.38
CA THR A 254 -42.52 -0.73 -28.60
C THR A 254 -42.79 -1.99 -29.40
N VAL A 255 -44.07 -2.22 -29.82
CA VAL A 255 -44.46 -3.37 -30.63
C VAL A 255 -44.61 -2.94 -32.09
N THR A 256 -43.88 -3.60 -32.97
CA THR A 256 -43.91 -3.36 -34.42
C THR A 256 -44.26 -4.63 -35.17
N ILE A 257 -45.18 -4.54 -36.15
CA ILE A 257 -45.50 -5.66 -37.04
C ILE A 257 -44.44 -5.71 -38.15
N ASP A 258 -43.80 -6.88 -38.32
CA ASP A 258 -42.66 -7.00 -39.25
C ASP A 258 -43.07 -6.77 -40.71
N ASP A 259 -44.22 -7.29 -41.12
CA ASP A 259 -44.82 -7.04 -42.44
C ASP A 259 -46.32 -6.77 -42.34
N PRO A 260 -46.76 -5.50 -42.34
CA PRO A 260 -48.18 -5.15 -42.29
C PRO A 260 -49.02 -5.66 -43.49
N ASN A 261 -48.39 -6.01 -44.63
CA ASN A 261 -49.12 -6.53 -45.80
C ASN A 261 -49.51 -8.00 -45.61
N GLN A 262 -48.97 -8.69 -44.61
CA GLN A 262 -49.35 -10.08 -44.31
C GLN A 262 -50.45 -10.18 -43.26
N LEU A 263 -51.05 -9.07 -42.85
CA LEU A 263 -52.17 -9.09 -41.95
C LEU A 263 -53.40 -9.78 -42.64
N PRO A 264 -54.08 -10.75 -41.99
CA PRO A 264 -55.26 -11.39 -42.49
C PRO A 264 -56.34 -10.36 -42.77
N ASP A 265 -56.86 -10.30 -44.06
CA ASP A 265 -57.92 -9.43 -44.50
C ASP A 265 -59.36 -10.01 -44.27
N GLY A 266 -59.42 -11.22 -43.73
CA GLY A 266 -60.61 -11.95 -43.42
C GLY A 266 -61.15 -12.74 -44.59
N SER A 267 -60.58 -12.68 -45.79
CA SER A 267 -61.08 -13.37 -47.02
C SER A 267 -60.76 -14.87 -47.07
N GLN A 268 -59.82 -15.33 -46.21
CA GLN A 268 -59.44 -16.73 -46.13
C GLN A 268 -59.67 -17.24 -44.70
N GLU A 269 -60.29 -18.41 -44.55
CA GLU A 269 -60.44 -19.09 -43.28
C GLU A 269 -59.14 -19.76 -42.85
N GLY A 270 -58.88 -19.83 -41.49
CA GLY A 270 -57.72 -20.46 -40.94
C GLY A 270 -56.96 -19.56 -40.03
N THR A 271 -55.85 -20.08 -39.50
CA THR A 271 -54.95 -19.35 -38.59
C THR A 271 -53.68 -18.90 -39.33
N THR A 272 -53.36 -17.63 -39.16
CA THR A 272 -52.10 -17.00 -39.64
C THR A 272 -51.34 -16.49 -38.46
N ASP A 273 -50.07 -16.85 -38.34
CA ASP A 273 -49.13 -16.30 -37.34
C ASP A 273 -48.56 -14.98 -37.88
N VAL A 274 -48.87 -13.87 -37.22
CA VAL A 274 -48.35 -12.54 -37.55
C VAL A 274 -47.08 -12.28 -36.77
N ASN A 275 -45.95 -12.09 -37.46
CA ASN A 275 -44.67 -11.78 -36.86
C ASN A 275 -44.64 -10.35 -36.33
N VAL A 276 -44.20 -10.20 -35.09
CA VAL A 276 -44.04 -8.92 -34.43
C VAL A 276 -42.68 -8.84 -33.72
N THR A 277 -42.09 -7.65 -33.72
CA THR A 277 -40.91 -7.32 -32.99
C THR A 277 -41.27 -6.45 -31.79
N VAL A 278 -40.86 -6.86 -30.61
CA VAL A 278 -40.92 -6.07 -29.38
C VAL A 278 -39.54 -5.45 -29.18
N GLU A 279 -39.42 -4.13 -29.24
CA GLU A 279 -38.19 -3.38 -29.01
C GLU A 279 -38.27 -2.73 -27.63
N TYR A 280 -37.24 -3.03 -26.79
CA TYR A 280 -37.13 -2.49 -25.44
C TYR A 280 -36.40 -1.15 -25.44
N PRO A 281 -36.57 -0.33 -24.38
CA PRO A 281 -35.88 0.94 -24.25
C PRO A 281 -34.33 0.85 -24.21
N ASP A 282 -33.78 -0.30 -23.84
CA ASP A 282 -32.31 -0.56 -23.87
C ASP A 282 -31.80 -0.88 -25.29
N GLY A 283 -32.72 -0.95 -26.30
CA GLY A 283 -32.41 -1.28 -27.69
C GLY A 283 -32.37 -2.77 -28.02
N THR A 284 -32.62 -3.64 -27.04
CA THR A 284 -32.73 -5.08 -27.28
C THR A 284 -34.11 -5.44 -27.85
N THR A 285 -34.24 -6.58 -28.50
CA THR A 285 -35.48 -6.97 -29.20
C THR A 285 -35.84 -8.43 -28.96
N ASP A 286 -37.16 -8.71 -28.93
CA ASP A 286 -37.73 -10.04 -29.04
C ASP A 286 -38.56 -10.15 -30.33
N HIS A 287 -38.55 -11.31 -30.97
CA HIS A 287 -39.34 -11.66 -32.11
C HIS A 287 -40.34 -12.74 -31.74
N ILE A 288 -41.63 -12.43 -31.81
CA ILE A 288 -42.71 -13.33 -31.40
C ILE A 288 -43.80 -13.35 -32.48
N THR A 289 -44.81 -14.22 -32.33
CA THR A 289 -45.92 -14.31 -33.24
C THR A 289 -47.26 -14.13 -32.53
N VAL A 290 -48.20 -13.42 -33.17
CA VAL A 290 -49.57 -13.31 -32.72
C VAL A 290 -50.43 -14.19 -33.63
N PRO A 291 -51.05 -15.27 -33.13
CA PRO A 291 -51.93 -16.11 -33.92
C PRO A 291 -53.26 -15.39 -34.16
N VAL A 292 -53.63 -15.22 -35.44
CA VAL A 292 -54.87 -14.63 -35.86
C VAL A 292 -55.71 -15.69 -36.61
N THR A 293 -56.82 -16.06 -36.04
CA THR A 293 -57.76 -17.05 -36.64
C THR A 293 -58.95 -16.37 -37.26
N VAL A 294 -59.18 -16.59 -38.56
CA VAL A 294 -60.42 -16.21 -39.27
C VAL A 294 -61.37 -17.40 -39.31
N GLY A 295 -62.57 -17.20 -38.79
CA GLY A 295 -63.59 -18.23 -38.70
C GLY A 295 -64.07 -18.69 -40.09
N LYS A 296 -64.90 -19.73 -40.10
CA LYS A 296 -65.46 -20.30 -41.34
C LYS A 296 -66.48 -19.36 -42.00
N GLN A 297 -66.47 -19.38 -43.32
CA GLN A 297 -67.54 -18.73 -44.07
C GLN A 297 -68.89 -19.43 -43.73
N ALA A 298 -69.95 -18.63 -43.41
CA ALA A 298 -71.25 -19.17 -43.16
C ALA A 298 -71.79 -19.84 -44.44
N ASP A 299 -72.20 -21.09 -44.32
CA ASP A 299 -72.93 -21.78 -45.39
C ASP A 299 -74.28 -21.04 -45.60
N ASN A 300 -74.48 -20.35 -46.75
CA ASN A 300 -75.73 -19.82 -47.14
C ASN A 300 -76.48 -20.98 -47.83
N ASP A 301 -77.35 -21.67 -47.09
CA ASP A 301 -78.42 -22.55 -47.67
C ASP A 301 -79.54 -21.74 -48.30
#